data_12fb93fcc8845395d040a1ee33f14727
#
_entry.id   12fb93fcc8845395d040a1ee33f14727
#
_cell.length_a   1.000
_cell.length_b   1.000
_cell.length_c   1.000
_cell.angle_alpha   90.00
_cell.angle_beta   90.00
_cell.angle_gamma   90.00
#
_symmetry.space_group_name_H-M   'P 1'
#
loop_
_entity.id
_entity.type
_entity.pdbx_description
1 polymer ?
#
loop_
_entity_poly.entity_id
_entity_poly.type
_entity_poly.pdbx_seq_one_letter_code
_entity_poly.pdbx_strand_id
1 'polypeptide(L)'
;VGPTGVGKTTTVAKLAAAYSLAAAKGSRPLNVRVITIDNYRIGAKQQIEIYGNIMNIPVSCAETPSDLKALIDMYQDVDIILIDTIGKSPKDYSRIAEMRHFLDAVGQVSDVHLAMSATTKASDMREIMQQYETFGYGSLIITKFDETTCVGNIISALDEKKQSLAY
;
A
#
# COMPACT_ATOMS: atom_id res chain seq x y z
N VAL A 1 3.23 1.39 0.68
CA VAL A 1 4.43 1.67 -0.14
C VAL A 1 5.11 0.36 -0.52
N GLY A 2 6.10 0.37 -1.46
CA GLY A 2 6.88 -0.83 -1.80
C GLY A 2 7.34 -0.86 -3.25
N PRO A 3 8.24 -1.78 -3.62
CA PRO A 3 8.79 -1.93 -4.96
C PRO A 3 7.74 -2.15 -6.05
N THR A 4 8.17 -1.98 -7.31
CA THR A 4 7.32 -2.28 -8.46
C THR A 4 7.03 -3.78 -8.52
N GLY A 5 5.80 -4.16 -8.89
CA GLY A 5 5.42 -5.55 -9.12
C GLY A 5 5.17 -6.41 -7.88
N VAL A 6 5.29 -5.86 -6.67
CA VAL A 6 5.03 -6.61 -5.42
C VAL A 6 3.54 -6.81 -5.11
N GLY A 7 2.62 -6.26 -5.89
CA GLY A 7 1.18 -6.46 -5.69
C GLY A 7 0.47 -5.42 -4.82
N LYS A 8 0.99 -4.18 -4.72
CA LYS A 8 0.37 -3.11 -3.91
C LYS A 8 -1.09 -2.85 -4.29
N THR A 9 -1.35 -2.52 -5.54
CA THR A 9 -2.71 -2.26 -6.06
C THR A 9 -3.66 -3.42 -5.80
N THR A 10 -3.20 -4.66 -6.00
CA THR A 10 -4.00 -5.86 -5.70
C THR A 10 -4.27 -6.01 -4.20
N THR A 11 -3.29 -5.69 -3.37
CA THR A 11 -3.45 -5.73 -1.90
C THR A 11 -4.43 -4.67 -1.43
N VAL A 12 -4.32 -3.43 -1.94
CA VAL A 12 -5.28 -2.36 -1.64
C VAL A 12 -6.70 -2.78 -2.02
N ALA A 13 -6.89 -3.37 -3.20
CA ALA A 13 -8.20 -3.88 -3.63
C ALA A 13 -8.73 -4.99 -2.70
N LYS A 14 -7.88 -5.96 -2.31
CA LYS A 14 -8.26 -7.02 -1.37
C LYS A 14 -8.63 -6.48 0.02
N LEU A 15 -7.88 -5.51 0.54
CA LEU A 15 -8.19 -4.86 1.82
C LEU A 15 -9.49 -4.05 1.73
N ALA A 16 -9.70 -3.30 0.65
CA ALA A 16 -10.94 -2.57 0.42
C ALA A 16 -12.14 -3.51 0.44
N ALA A 17 -12.06 -4.64 -0.27
CA ALA A 17 -13.10 -5.68 -0.24
C ALA A 17 -13.31 -6.25 1.17
N ALA A 18 -12.23 -6.59 1.87
CA ALA A 18 -12.31 -7.17 3.20
C ALA A 18 -12.99 -6.24 4.21
N TYR A 19 -12.66 -4.96 4.19
CA TYR A 19 -13.24 -3.96 5.08
C TYR A 19 -14.70 -3.63 4.73
N SER A 20 -15.02 -3.50 3.45
CA SER A 20 -16.40 -3.23 3.02
C SER A 20 -17.35 -4.42 3.21
N LEU A 21 -16.83 -5.67 3.20
CA LEU A 21 -17.58 -6.89 3.41
C LEU A 21 -17.53 -7.43 4.83
N ALA A 22 -16.93 -6.73 5.78
CA ALA A 22 -16.75 -7.17 7.17
C ALA A 22 -18.08 -7.53 7.87
N ALA A 23 -19.23 -7.09 7.36
CA ALA A 23 -20.56 -7.53 7.81
C ALA A 23 -20.76 -9.05 7.80
N ALA A 24 -20.06 -9.78 6.90
CA ALA A 24 -20.15 -11.25 6.86
C ALA A 24 -19.61 -11.95 8.09
N LYS A 25 -18.89 -11.23 8.97
CA LYS A 25 -18.33 -11.72 10.25
C LYS A 25 -19.00 -11.13 11.50
N GLY A 26 -20.17 -10.52 11.35
CA GLY A 26 -20.89 -9.89 12.45
C GLY A 26 -20.39 -8.49 12.85
N SER A 27 -19.46 -7.93 12.10
CA SER A 27 -19.00 -6.55 12.24
C SER A 27 -19.74 -5.62 11.27
N ARG A 28 -19.87 -4.34 11.62
CA ARG A 28 -20.42 -3.33 10.71
C ARG A 28 -19.53 -3.20 9.46
N PRO A 29 -20.10 -3.18 8.24
CA PRO A 29 -19.33 -2.82 7.05
C PRO A 29 -18.74 -1.42 7.21
N LEU A 30 -17.49 -1.25 6.84
CA LEU A 30 -16.84 0.06 6.88
C LEU A 30 -17.09 0.81 5.58
N ASN A 31 -17.25 2.14 5.71
CA ASN A 31 -17.28 3.04 4.56
C ASN A 31 -15.84 3.26 4.10
N VAL A 32 -15.48 2.66 2.95
CA VAL A 32 -14.12 2.64 2.42
C VAL A 32 -14.01 3.55 1.20
N ARG A 33 -12.91 4.28 1.09
CA ARG A 33 -12.49 5.00 -0.12
C ARG A 33 -11.10 4.55 -0.53
N VAL A 34 -10.87 4.54 -1.82
CA VAL A 34 -9.54 4.28 -2.38
C VAL A 34 -9.05 5.53 -3.10
N ILE A 35 -7.82 5.94 -2.82
CA ILE A 35 -7.14 7.00 -3.56
C ILE A 35 -5.89 6.38 -4.20
N THR A 36 -5.74 6.53 -5.52
CA THR A 36 -4.50 6.15 -6.20
C THR A 36 -3.65 7.39 -6.48
N ILE A 37 -2.35 7.26 -6.26
CA ILE A 37 -1.33 8.22 -6.66
C ILE A 37 -0.41 7.64 -7.73
N ASP A 38 -0.73 6.45 -8.30
CA ASP A 38 0.04 5.82 -9.38
C ASP A 38 -0.41 6.34 -10.76
N ASN A 39 -0.01 7.57 -11.07
CA ASN A 39 -0.36 8.25 -12.31
C ASN A 39 0.61 7.95 -13.47
N TYR A 40 1.76 7.33 -13.17
CA TYR A 40 2.82 7.12 -14.16
C TYR A 40 2.70 5.80 -14.92
N ARG A 41 2.04 4.81 -14.36
CA ARG A 41 1.87 3.52 -15.02
C ARG A 41 0.63 3.52 -15.88
N ILE A 42 0.83 3.33 -17.19
CA ILE A 42 -0.27 3.15 -18.14
C ILE A 42 -1.16 2.00 -17.65
N GLY A 43 -2.45 2.29 -17.46
CA GLY A 43 -3.43 1.29 -17.00
C GLY A 43 -3.50 1.06 -15.48
N ALA A 44 -2.60 1.60 -14.65
CA ALA A 44 -2.69 1.42 -13.20
C ALA A 44 -3.97 2.01 -12.61
N LYS A 45 -4.31 3.24 -13.01
CA LYS A 45 -5.57 3.90 -12.65
C LYS A 45 -6.77 3.07 -13.09
N GLN A 46 -6.79 2.64 -14.34
CA GLN A 46 -7.89 1.81 -14.87
C GLN A 46 -8.03 0.49 -14.11
N GLN A 47 -6.92 -0.15 -13.73
CA GLN A 47 -6.94 -1.39 -12.98
C GLN A 47 -7.61 -1.22 -11.61
N ILE A 48 -7.26 -0.18 -10.85
CA ILE A 48 -7.86 0.04 -9.53
C ILE A 48 -9.31 0.51 -9.65
N GLU A 49 -9.66 1.28 -10.70
CA GLU A 49 -11.03 1.69 -10.99
C GLU A 49 -11.93 0.48 -11.32
N ILE A 50 -11.43 -0.50 -12.08
CA ILE A 50 -12.15 -1.74 -12.36
C ILE A 50 -12.45 -2.48 -11.05
N TYR A 51 -11.48 -2.61 -10.16
CA TYR A 51 -11.72 -3.22 -8.85
C TYR A 51 -12.74 -2.43 -8.03
N GLY A 52 -12.61 -1.10 -8.00
CA GLY A 52 -13.58 -0.23 -7.32
C GLY A 52 -15.00 -0.42 -7.82
N ASN A 53 -15.18 -0.46 -9.14
CA ASN A 53 -16.48 -0.67 -9.76
C ASN A 53 -17.09 -2.05 -9.41
N ILE A 54 -16.29 -3.12 -9.45
CA ILE A 54 -16.74 -4.47 -9.08
C ILE A 54 -17.20 -4.52 -7.62
N MET A 55 -16.50 -3.82 -6.73
CA MET A 55 -16.79 -3.81 -5.30
C MET A 55 -17.76 -2.71 -4.87
N ASN A 56 -18.18 -1.85 -5.78
CA ASN A 56 -18.95 -0.63 -5.51
C ASN A 56 -18.25 0.30 -4.49
N ILE A 57 -16.92 0.40 -4.58
CA ILE A 57 -16.09 1.27 -3.76
C ILE A 57 -15.58 2.42 -4.64
N PRO A 58 -15.87 3.68 -4.28
CA PRO A 58 -15.37 4.82 -5.04
C PRO A 58 -13.84 4.92 -5.01
N VAL A 59 -13.28 5.16 -6.19
CA VAL A 59 -11.85 5.35 -6.41
C VAL A 59 -11.60 6.77 -6.91
N SER A 60 -10.67 7.48 -6.30
CA SER A 60 -10.21 8.81 -6.71
C SER A 60 -8.74 8.77 -7.09
N CYS A 61 -8.33 9.73 -7.91
CA CYS A 61 -6.95 9.88 -8.35
C CYS A 61 -6.40 11.22 -7.85
N ALA A 62 -5.22 11.22 -7.22
CA ALA A 62 -4.50 12.42 -6.84
C ALA A 62 -3.22 12.53 -7.68
N GLU A 63 -3.08 13.60 -8.44
CA GLU A 63 -1.92 13.85 -9.30
C GLU A 63 -0.82 14.61 -8.56
N THR A 64 -1.20 15.38 -7.57
CA THR A 64 -0.29 16.17 -6.74
C THR A 64 -0.50 15.90 -5.24
N PRO A 65 0.48 16.22 -4.38
CA PRO A 65 0.28 16.18 -2.92
C PRO A 65 -0.89 17.06 -2.44
N SER A 66 -1.14 18.17 -3.10
CA SER A 66 -2.27 19.07 -2.79
C SER A 66 -3.61 18.40 -3.11
N ASP A 67 -3.71 17.68 -4.22
CA ASP A 67 -4.92 16.93 -4.58
C ASP A 67 -5.19 15.84 -3.56
N LEU A 68 -4.12 15.11 -3.15
CA LEU A 68 -4.24 14.07 -2.13
C LEU A 68 -4.79 14.64 -0.83
N LYS A 69 -4.26 15.77 -0.37
CA LYS A 69 -4.75 16.45 0.84
C LYS A 69 -6.20 16.86 0.69
N ALA A 70 -6.58 17.49 -0.43
CA ALA A 70 -7.95 17.91 -0.68
C ALA A 70 -8.94 16.72 -0.67
N LEU A 71 -8.55 15.57 -1.24
CA LEU A 71 -9.36 14.36 -1.22
C LEU A 71 -9.51 13.78 0.19
N ILE A 72 -8.43 13.78 0.99
CA ILE A 72 -8.49 13.33 2.39
C ILE A 72 -9.41 14.25 3.20
N ASP A 73 -9.29 15.56 3.02
CA ASP A 73 -10.14 16.55 3.70
C ASP A 73 -11.61 16.42 3.29
N MET A 74 -11.86 16.02 2.04
CA MET A 74 -13.23 15.76 1.55
C MET A 74 -13.84 14.48 2.15
N TYR A 75 -13.01 13.49 2.47
CA TYR A 75 -13.46 12.16 2.92
C TYR A 75 -13.44 11.99 4.45
N GLN A 76 -13.68 13.08 5.22
CA GLN A 76 -13.70 13.02 6.69
C GLN A 76 -14.79 12.11 7.28
N ASP A 77 -15.86 11.86 6.50
CA ASP A 77 -17.01 11.01 6.94
C ASP A 77 -16.83 9.52 6.69
N VAL A 78 -15.68 9.09 6.18
CA VAL A 78 -15.43 7.67 5.90
C VAL A 78 -14.64 7.01 7.04
N ASP A 79 -14.83 5.69 7.18
CA ASP A 79 -14.15 4.93 8.23
C ASP A 79 -12.68 4.65 7.86
N ILE A 80 -12.38 4.42 6.55
CA ILE A 80 -11.04 4.09 6.05
C ILE A 80 -10.79 4.70 4.67
N ILE A 81 -9.63 5.32 4.52
CA ILE A 81 -9.06 5.71 3.22
C ILE A 81 -7.85 4.83 2.95
N LEU A 82 -7.87 4.08 1.85
CA LEU A 82 -6.74 3.28 1.38
C LEU A 82 -6.03 4.01 0.25
N ILE A 83 -4.72 4.21 0.39
CA ILE A 83 -3.92 4.93 -0.60
C ILE A 83 -3.03 3.94 -1.36
N ASP A 84 -3.31 3.75 -2.66
CA ASP A 84 -2.46 2.97 -3.56
C ASP A 84 -1.34 3.84 -4.10
N THR A 85 -0.11 3.41 -3.88
CA THR A 85 1.09 4.19 -4.21
C THR A 85 1.85 3.63 -5.39
N ILE A 86 2.61 4.51 -6.04
CA ILE A 86 3.50 4.13 -7.13
C ILE A 86 4.51 3.09 -6.64
N GLY A 87 4.76 2.06 -7.46
CA GLY A 87 5.88 1.16 -7.24
C GLY A 87 7.18 1.81 -7.69
N LYS A 88 8.17 1.87 -6.82
CA LYS A 88 9.48 2.45 -7.14
C LYS A 88 10.57 1.39 -7.04
N SER A 89 11.55 1.48 -7.92
CA SER A 89 12.79 0.75 -7.71
C SER A 89 13.51 1.32 -6.47
N PRO A 90 14.07 0.48 -5.61
CA PRO A 90 14.89 0.93 -4.50
C PRO A 90 16.04 1.87 -4.92
N LYS A 91 16.51 1.75 -6.15
CA LYS A 91 17.62 2.55 -6.71
C LYS A 91 17.22 3.91 -7.29
N ASP A 92 15.93 4.26 -7.27
CA ASP A 92 15.42 5.50 -7.85
C ASP A 92 15.19 6.56 -6.76
N TYR A 93 16.27 7.16 -6.30
CA TYR A 93 16.26 8.14 -5.20
C TYR A 93 15.42 9.39 -5.49
N SER A 94 15.36 9.86 -6.74
CA SER A 94 14.58 11.05 -7.09
C SER A 94 13.09 10.83 -6.88
N ARG A 95 12.64 9.66 -7.26
CA ARG A 95 11.23 9.27 -7.10
C ARG A 95 10.88 8.86 -5.67
N ILE A 96 11.86 8.43 -4.87
CA ILE A 96 11.68 8.23 -3.43
C ILE A 96 11.39 9.56 -2.74
N ALA A 97 12.12 10.63 -3.11
CA ALA A 97 11.86 11.98 -2.58
C ALA A 97 10.45 12.49 -2.95
N GLU A 98 10.02 12.29 -4.19
CA GLU A 98 8.67 12.64 -4.64
C GLU A 98 7.58 11.94 -3.81
N MET A 99 7.73 10.63 -3.56
CA MET A 99 6.81 9.88 -2.72
C MET A 99 6.73 10.45 -1.30
N ARG A 100 7.82 10.96 -0.76
CA ARG A 100 7.84 11.58 0.55
C ARG A 100 6.89 12.78 0.64
N HIS A 101 6.84 13.63 -0.40
CA HIS A 101 5.91 14.76 -0.42
C HIS A 101 4.44 14.32 -0.37
N PHE A 102 4.10 13.20 -1.01
CA PHE A 102 2.75 12.64 -0.89
C PHE A 102 2.46 12.15 0.52
N LEU A 103 3.41 11.45 1.16
CA LEU A 103 3.22 10.98 2.54
C LEU A 103 3.12 12.12 3.54
N ASP A 104 3.92 13.17 3.37
CA ASP A 104 3.85 14.38 4.21
C ASP A 104 2.48 15.08 4.08
N ALA A 105 1.84 15.03 2.91
CA ALA A 105 0.50 15.58 2.69
C ALA A 105 -0.60 14.80 3.41
N VAL A 106 -0.42 13.49 3.64
CA VAL A 106 -1.37 12.65 4.38
C VAL A 106 -1.42 13.01 5.87
N GLY A 107 -0.30 13.49 6.42
CA GLY A 107 -0.19 13.87 7.84
C GLY A 107 0.08 12.68 8.78
N GLN A 108 -0.01 12.93 10.09
CA GLN A 108 0.44 11.99 11.14
C GLN A 108 -0.54 10.85 11.45
N VAL A 109 -1.73 10.85 10.91
CA VAL A 109 -2.81 9.87 11.24
C VAL A 109 -2.80 8.67 10.31
N SER A 110 -1.74 8.46 9.55
CA SER A 110 -1.65 7.38 8.57
C SER A 110 -0.75 6.25 9.03
N ASP A 111 -1.24 5.02 8.88
CA ASP A 111 -0.42 3.83 8.97
C ASP A 111 0.24 3.55 7.61
N VAL A 112 1.56 3.59 7.58
CA VAL A 112 2.34 3.24 6.39
C VAL A 112 2.78 1.79 6.50
N HIS A 113 2.41 0.98 5.50
CA HIS A 113 2.82 -0.40 5.39
C HIS A 113 3.80 -0.59 4.22
N LEU A 114 4.86 -1.34 4.42
CA LEU A 114 5.78 -1.73 3.35
C LEU A 114 5.36 -3.08 2.76
N ALA A 115 4.97 -3.08 1.49
CA ALA A 115 4.62 -4.31 0.77
C ALA A 115 5.86 -4.92 0.11
N MET A 116 6.07 -6.23 0.33
CA MET A 116 7.15 -7.01 -0.27
C MET A 116 6.62 -8.38 -0.75
N SER A 117 7.28 -8.96 -1.77
CA SER A 117 6.95 -10.29 -2.23
C SER A 117 7.64 -11.37 -1.39
N ALA A 118 6.93 -12.45 -1.07
CA ALA A 118 7.47 -13.64 -0.41
C ALA A 118 8.61 -14.31 -1.21
N THR A 119 8.64 -14.10 -2.54
CA THR A 119 9.68 -14.63 -3.44
C THR A 119 10.99 -13.84 -3.41
N THR A 120 11.04 -12.72 -2.67
CA THR A 120 12.24 -11.86 -2.58
C THR A 120 13.31 -12.55 -1.74
N LYS A 121 14.57 -12.51 -2.19
CA LYS A 121 15.71 -13.04 -1.41
C LYS A 121 15.88 -12.25 -0.12
N ALA A 122 16.38 -12.90 0.94
CA ALA A 122 16.58 -12.27 2.25
C ALA A 122 17.50 -11.03 2.18
N SER A 123 18.57 -11.07 1.38
CA SER A 123 19.46 -9.93 1.15
C SER A 123 18.71 -8.73 0.58
N ASP A 124 17.89 -8.98 -0.43
CA ASP A 124 17.15 -7.94 -1.14
C ASP A 124 16.01 -7.39 -0.27
N MET A 125 15.39 -8.24 0.56
CA MET A 125 14.42 -7.79 1.57
C MET A 125 15.04 -6.79 2.53
N ARG A 126 16.23 -7.08 3.06
CA ARG A 126 16.95 -6.16 3.97
C ARG A 126 17.26 -4.82 3.32
N GLU A 127 17.74 -4.86 2.07
CA GLU A 127 18.03 -3.65 1.31
C GLU A 127 16.76 -2.81 1.09
N ILE A 128 15.67 -3.44 0.68
CA ILE A 128 14.36 -2.79 0.50
C ILE A 128 13.90 -2.18 1.82
N MET A 129 13.91 -2.93 2.92
CA MET A 129 13.50 -2.44 4.23
C MET A 129 14.30 -1.22 4.64
N GLN A 130 15.63 -1.23 4.47
CA GLN A 130 16.51 -0.11 4.80
C GLN A 130 16.21 1.12 3.95
N GLN A 131 16.01 0.96 2.65
CA GLN A 131 15.74 2.09 1.75
C GLN A 131 14.36 2.72 1.98
N TYR A 132 13.38 1.91 2.38
CA TYR A 132 12.03 2.37 2.67
C TYR A 132 11.85 2.88 4.11
N GLU A 133 12.86 2.78 4.99
CA GLU A 133 12.83 3.35 6.36
C GLU A 133 12.53 4.86 6.35
N THR A 134 12.94 5.57 5.30
CA THR A 134 12.65 6.99 5.14
C THR A 134 11.14 7.31 5.11
N PHE A 135 10.29 6.33 4.83
CA PHE A 135 8.83 6.51 4.80
C PHE A 135 8.15 6.25 6.14
N GLY A 136 8.89 5.81 7.15
CA GLY A 136 8.37 5.57 8.51
C GLY A 136 7.31 4.46 8.56
N TYR A 137 7.45 3.40 7.75
CA TYR A 137 6.51 2.28 7.80
C TYR A 137 6.55 1.59 9.17
N GLY A 138 5.36 1.25 9.71
CA GLY A 138 5.21 0.59 11.00
C GLY A 138 5.14 -0.92 10.91
N SER A 139 4.83 -1.49 9.74
CA SER A 139 4.67 -2.93 9.55
C SER A 139 4.84 -3.34 8.10
N LEU A 140 4.93 -4.65 7.88
CA LEU A 140 5.10 -5.25 6.57
C LEU A 140 3.81 -5.93 6.09
N ILE A 141 3.60 -5.88 4.79
CA ILE A 141 2.61 -6.70 4.08
C ILE A 141 3.38 -7.64 3.16
N ILE A 142 3.24 -8.94 3.37
CA ILE A 142 3.88 -9.93 2.52
C ILE A 142 2.88 -10.47 1.51
N THR A 143 3.23 -10.41 0.25
CA THR A 143 2.39 -10.84 -0.88
C THR A 143 2.97 -12.07 -1.55
N LYS A 144 2.19 -12.71 -2.45
CA LYS A 144 2.65 -13.80 -3.31
C LYS A 144 3.18 -15.02 -2.55
N PHE A 145 2.55 -15.36 -1.43
CA PHE A 145 2.88 -16.57 -0.69
C PHE A 145 2.63 -17.85 -1.48
N ASP A 146 1.73 -17.79 -2.43
CA ASP A 146 1.40 -18.87 -3.38
C ASP A 146 2.49 -19.12 -4.42
N GLU A 147 3.43 -18.18 -4.59
CA GLU A 147 4.54 -18.32 -5.55
C GLU A 147 5.81 -18.91 -4.92
N THR A 148 5.83 -19.26 -3.63
CA THR A 148 7.01 -19.81 -2.95
C THR A 148 6.67 -20.84 -1.89
N THR A 149 7.55 -21.82 -1.74
CA THR A 149 7.53 -22.80 -0.64
C THR A 149 8.51 -22.43 0.51
N CYS A 150 9.36 -21.41 0.29
CA CYS A 150 10.42 -21.03 1.22
C CYS A 150 10.07 -19.69 1.89
N VAL A 151 9.62 -19.76 3.15
CA VAL A 151 9.26 -18.55 3.94
C VAL A 151 10.31 -18.16 4.97
N GLY A 152 11.38 -18.91 5.12
CA GLY A 152 12.45 -18.65 6.10
C GLY A 152 13.14 -17.30 5.91
N ASN A 153 13.24 -16.81 4.67
CA ASN A 153 13.77 -15.50 4.33
C ASN A 153 12.94 -14.36 4.95
N ILE A 154 11.62 -14.54 4.99
CA ILE A 154 10.68 -13.56 5.58
C ILE A 154 10.88 -13.52 7.08
N ILE A 155 10.87 -14.69 7.73
CA ILE A 155 11.05 -14.81 9.19
C ILE A 155 12.38 -14.18 9.62
N SER A 156 13.48 -14.48 8.91
CA SER A 156 14.79 -13.91 9.20
C SER A 156 14.80 -12.39 9.06
N ALA A 157 14.18 -11.84 8.02
CA ALA A 157 14.15 -10.40 7.80
C ALA A 157 13.30 -9.66 8.86
N LEU A 158 12.17 -10.25 9.26
CA LEU A 158 11.29 -9.72 10.31
C LEU A 158 11.99 -9.70 11.68
N ASP A 159 12.65 -10.81 12.05
CA ASP A 159 13.34 -10.96 13.33
C ASP A 159 14.52 -9.98 13.46
N GLU A 160 15.35 -9.88 12.42
CA GLU A 160 16.50 -8.95 12.41
C GLU A 160 16.08 -7.49 12.56
N LYS A 161 15.00 -7.09 11.93
CA LYS A 161 14.52 -5.69 11.92
C LYS A 161 13.47 -5.42 12.98
N LYS A 162 13.05 -6.42 13.76
CA LYS A 162 11.97 -6.35 14.78
C LYS A 162 10.69 -5.69 14.22
N GLN A 163 10.37 -6.01 12.97
CA GLN A 163 9.18 -5.49 12.30
C GLN A 163 7.99 -6.41 12.49
N SER A 164 6.81 -5.81 12.61
CA SER A 164 5.55 -6.56 12.68
C SER A 164 5.01 -6.86 11.29
N LEU A 165 4.29 -7.97 11.18
CA LEU A 165 3.52 -8.32 10.00
C LEU A 165 2.08 -7.83 10.17
N ALA A 166 1.57 -7.06 9.20
CA ALA A 166 0.19 -6.57 9.22
C ALA A 166 -0.77 -7.53 8.50
N TYR A 167 -0.37 -8.02 7.34
CA TYR A 167 -1.17 -8.87 6.46
C TYR A 167 -0.29 -9.83 5.66
#